data_61a6960e3110ea6f506036d43ed29021
#
_entry.id   61a6960e3110ea6f506036d43ed29021
#
_cell.length_a   1.000
_cell.length_b   1.000
_cell.length_c   1.000
_cell.angle_alpha   90.00
_cell.angle_beta   90.00
_cell.angle_gamma   90.00
#
_symmetry.space_group_name_H-M   'P 1'
#
loop_
_entity.id
_entity.type
_entity.pdbx_description
1 polymer ?
#
loop_
_entity_poly.entity_id
_entity_poly.type
_entity_poly.pdbx_seq_one_letter_code
_entity_poly.pdbx_strand_id
1 'polypeptide(L)'
;MARSSKPTIDRTSQIYRALRHAIMEQALSPGAKLPEDAIGERFGASRTIVRHALGQLAAEGLVELRRNRGAVVATPAWEEARDIFDIRLGLERLVMSRLAGRLDQAQIAQLKAHVADEERARGENEPLSIRLATQFHIVLANMTGSAAIARYVSEVSSRFGLILALYSRPHSSECAVSEHRAVIDALVKGDAEVAMKVMENHLEAVANRALIMPTIRKNRELSDILDSYAGEAQPTRISPAKPR
;
A
#
# COMPACT_ATOMS: atom_id res chain seq x y z
N MET A 1 -39.15 21.20 -2.34
CA MET A 1 -38.56 20.28 -1.33
C MET A 1 -37.52 19.41 -2.02
N ALA A 2 -36.25 19.78 -1.92
CA ALA A 2 -35.14 19.03 -2.50
C ALA A 2 -34.83 17.83 -1.56
N ARG A 3 -34.98 16.61 -2.05
CA ARG A 3 -34.53 15.40 -1.33
C ARG A 3 -33.00 15.44 -1.26
N SER A 4 -32.48 15.66 -0.04
CA SER A 4 -31.08 15.43 0.28
C SER A 4 -30.78 13.97 0.07
N SER A 5 -30.13 13.61 -1.07
CA SER A 5 -29.59 12.29 -1.29
C SER A 5 -28.40 12.10 -0.33
N LYS A 6 -28.53 11.24 0.66
CA LYS A 6 -27.39 10.74 1.42
C LYS A 6 -26.34 10.23 0.43
N PRO A 7 -25.05 10.56 0.62
CA PRO A 7 -24.01 10.02 -0.26
C PRO A 7 -24.11 8.49 -0.22
N THR A 8 -24.41 7.90 -1.35
CA THR A 8 -24.41 6.44 -1.53
C THR A 8 -22.97 5.99 -1.32
N ILE A 9 -22.70 5.31 -0.22
CA ILE A 9 -21.38 4.73 0.03
C ILE A 9 -21.14 3.74 -1.11
N ASP A 10 -20.15 4.03 -1.95
CA ASP A 10 -19.75 3.09 -2.99
C ASP A 10 -19.17 1.82 -2.33
N ARG A 11 -19.99 0.79 -2.26
CA ARG A 11 -19.65 -0.51 -1.66
C ARG A 11 -18.46 -1.16 -2.35
N THR A 12 -18.31 -0.97 -3.66
CA THR A 12 -17.16 -1.50 -4.41
C THR A 12 -15.86 -0.89 -3.90
N SER A 13 -15.80 0.44 -3.80
CA SER A 13 -14.62 1.15 -3.28
C SER A 13 -14.36 0.83 -1.80
N GLN A 14 -15.40 0.57 -1.01
CA GLN A 14 -15.25 0.18 0.38
C GLN A 14 -14.60 -1.20 0.51
N ILE A 15 -15.11 -2.20 -0.19
CA ILE A 15 -14.57 -3.57 -0.21
C ILE A 15 -13.14 -3.56 -0.76
N TYR A 16 -12.91 -2.87 -1.88
CA TYR A 16 -11.59 -2.74 -2.49
C TYR A 16 -10.57 -2.20 -1.49
N ARG A 17 -10.85 -1.07 -0.83
CA ARG A 17 -9.94 -0.47 0.16
C ARG A 17 -9.67 -1.38 1.34
N ALA A 18 -10.71 -1.98 1.91
CA ALA A 18 -10.57 -2.87 3.07
C ALA A 18 -9.69 -4.09 2.74
N LEU A 19 -9.95 -4.76 1.62
CA LEU A 19 -9.15 -5.91 1.20
C LEU A 19 -7.71 -5.48 0.85
N ARG A 20 -7.55 -4.36 0.14
CA ARG A 20 -6.21 -3.84 -0.20
C ARG A 20 -5.39 -3.53 1.05
N HIS A 21 -5.98 -2.88 2.06
CA HIS A 21 -5.30 -2.61 3.33
C HIS A 21 -4.94 -3.91 4.05
N ALA A 22 -5.88 -4.86 4.16
CA ALA A 22 -5.62 -6.15 4.79
C ALA A 22 -4.49 -6.95 4.11
N ILE A 23 -4.38 -6.85 2.79
CA ILE A 23 -3.28 -7.46 2.03
C ILE A 23 -1.96 -6.70 2.30
N MET A 24 -1.97 -5.37 2.23
CA MET A 24 -0.77 -4.53 2.47
C MET A 24 -0.24 -4.65 3.90
N GLU A 25 -1.12 -4.79 4.88
CA GLU A 25 -0.79 -5.02 6.29
C GLU A 25 -0.42 -6.50 6.58
N GLN A 26 -0.40 -7.33 5.54
CA GLN A 26 -0.12 -8.77 5.63
C GLN A 26 -1.08 -9.52 6.57
N ALA A 27 -2.24 -8.94 6.90
CA ALA A 27 -3.30 -9.60 7.63
C ALA A 27 -3.95 -10.71 6.79
N LEU A 28 -4.09 -10.47 5.47
CA LEU A 28 -4.41 -11.47 4.46
C LEU A 28 -3.11 -11.96 3.82
N SER A 29 -2.71 -13.18 4.17
CA SER A 29 -1.48 -13.78 3.63
C SER A 29 -1.63 -14.17 2.15
N PRO A 30 -0.54 -14.19 1.35
CA PRO A 30 -0.53 -14.76 0.02
C PRO A 30 -1.15 -16.16 -0.01
N GLY A 31 -1.98 -16.44 -1.02
CA GLY A 31 -2.73 -17.68 -1.15
C GLY A 31 -4.01 -17.77 -0.31
N ALA A 32 -4.30 -16.79 0.56
CA ALA A 32 -5.54 -16.74 1.33
C ALA A 32 -6.76 -16.71 0.42
N LYS A 33 -7.77 -17.53 0.71
CA LYS A 33 -9.03 -17.55 -0.04
C LYS A 33 -9.86 -16.30 0.26
N LEU A 34 -10.53 -15.78 -0.77
CA LEU A 34 -11.40 -14.62 -0.70
C LEU A 34 -12.83 -15.01 -1.15
N PRO A 35 -13.62 -15.72 -0.32
CA PRO A 35 -14.96 -16.16 -0.68
C PRO A 35 -15.90 -14.97 -0.89
N GLU A 36 -16.53 -14.89 -2.07
CA GLU A 36 -17.42 -13.79 -2.44
C GLU A 36 -18.61 -13.65 -1.47
N ASP A 37 -19.12 -14.78 -0.95
CA ASP A 37 -20.27 -14.79 -0.05
C ASP A 37 -19.92 -14.19 1.32
N ALA A 38 -18.82 -14.61 1.92
CA ALA A 38 -18.38 -14.09 3.22
C ALA A 38 -18.08 -12.58 3.14
N ILE A 39 -17.44 -12.13 2.03
CA ILE A 39 -17.19 -10.71 1.79
C ILE A 39 -18.51 -9.97 1.60
N GLY A 40 -19.42 -10.52 0.79
CA GLY A 40 -20.74 -9.92 0.53
C GLY A 40 -21.56 -9.77 1.82
N GLU A 41 -21.60 -10.79 2.65
CA GLU A 41 -22.28 -10.78 3.95
C GLU A 41 -21.70 -9.70 4.86
N ARG A 42 -20.36 -9.66 4.99
CA ARG A 42 -19.67 -8.68 5.87
C ARG A 42 -19.91 -7.22 5.49
N PHE A 43 -19.97 -6.93 4.18
CA PHE A 43 -20.15 -5.56 3.69
C PHE A 43 -21.59 -5.22 3.27
N GLY A 44 -22.54 -6.13 3.43
CA GLY A 44 -23.91 -5.94 2.96
C GLY A 44 -23.96 -5.70 1.44
N ALA A 45 -23.18 -6.44 0.65
CA ALA A 45 -22.99 -6.24 -0.77
C ALA A 45 -23.37 -7.49 -1.57
N SER A 46 -23.87 -7.30 -2.80
CA SER A 46 -24.14 -8.42 -3.71
C SER A 46 -22.83 -9.01 -4.24
N ARG A 47 -22.88 -10.28 -4.70
CA ARG A 47 -21.75 -10.96 -5.36
C ARG A 47 -21.19 -10.14 -6.54
N THR A 48 -22.02 -9.44 -7.29
CA THR A 48 -21.60 -8.60 -8.41
C THR A 48 -20.70 -7.45 -7.93
N ILE A 49 -21.06 -6.78 -6.83
CA ILE A 49 -20.29 -5.70 -6.22
C ILE A 49 -18.95 -6.25 -5.72
N VAL A 50 -18.96 -7.40 -5.03
CA VAL A 50 -17.73 -8.05 -4.54
C VAL A 50 -16.80 -8.42 -5.71
N ARG A 51 -17.34 -9.02 -6.79
CA ARG A 51 -16.55 -9.34 -8.00
C ARG A 51 -15.91 -8.13 -8.64
N HIS A 52 -16.61 -6.99 -8.68
CA HIS A 52 -16.02 -5.74 -9.18
C HIS A 52 -14.82 -5.31 -8.34
N ALA A 53 -14.92 -5.33 -7.00
CA ALA A 53 -13.82 -4.99 -6.11
C ALA A 53 -12.63 -5.98 -6.25
N LEU A 54 -12.91 -7.28 -6.31
CA LEU A 54 -11.91 -8.32 -6.56
C LEU A 54 -11.25 -8.18 -7.93
N GLY A 55 -12.03 -7.77 -8.96
CA GLY A 55 -11.51 -7.48 -10.30
C GLY A 55 -10.53 -6.30 -10.32
N GLN A 56 -10.80 -5.24 -9.53
CA GLN A 56 -9.87 -4.13 -9.37
C GLN A 56 -8.56 -4.58 -8.71
N LEU A 57 -8.64 -5.38 -7.64
CA LEU A 57 -7.45 -5.95 -6.99
C LEU A 57 -6.67 -6.91 -7.90
N ALA A 58 -7.37 -7.65 -8.75
CA ALA A 58 -6.74 -8.53 -9.73
C ALA A 58 -6.02 -7.74 -10.82
N ALA A 59 -6.57 -6.60 -11.26
CA ALA A 59 -5.90 -5.70 -12.20
C ALA A 59 -4.59 -5.11 -11.62
N GLU A 60 -4.50 -4.97 -10.29
CA GLU A 60 -3.28 -4.56 -9.59
C GLU A 60 -2.33 -5.74 -9.28
N GLY A 61 -2.71 -6.98 -9.63
CA GLY A 61 -1.93 -8.17 -9.34
C GLY A 61 -1.92 -8.59 -7.86
N LEU A 62 -2.82 -8.06 -7.04
CA LEU A 62 -2.96 -8.41 -5.61
C LEU A 62 -3.83 -9.64 -5.37
N VAL A 63 -4.69 -9.97 -6.33
CA VAL A 63 -5.64 -11.07 -6.27
C VAL A 63 -5.58 -11.88 -7.56
N GLU A 64 -5.70 -13.18 -7.47
CA GLU A 64 -5.89 -14.10 -8.58
C GLU A 64 -7.36 -14.53 -8.64
N LEU A 65 -8.03 -14.25 -9.77
CA LEU A 65 -9.36 -14.77 -10.05
C LEU A 65 -9.23 -16.16 -10.70
N ARG A 66 -9.66 -17.20 -9.98
CA ARG A 66 -9.57 -18.59 -10.44
C ARG A 66 -10.92 -19.06 -11.01
N ARG A 67 -10.92 -19.49 -12.27
CA ARG A 67 -12.14 -19.99 -12.92
C ARG A 67 -12.77 -21.11 -12.09
N ASN A 68 -14.04 -20.97 -11.70
CA ASN A 68 -14.82 -21.89 -10.86
C ASN A 68 -14.23 -22.19 -9.46
N ARG A 69 -13.23 -21.40 -8.98
CA ARG A 69 -12.59 -21.59 -7.67
C ARG A 69 -12.56 -20.33 -6.81
N GLY A 70 -13.26 -19.27 -7.27
CA GLY A 70 -13.29 -17.97 -6.55
C GLY A 70 -12.01 -17.15 -6.72
N ALA A 71 -11.68 -16.38 -5.72
CA ALA A 71 -10.51 -15.51 -5.68
C ALA A 71 -9.58 -15.90 -4.53
N VAL A 72 -8.27 -15.63 -4.71
CA VAL A 72 -7.25 -15.80 -3.69
C VAL A 72 -6.29 -14.59 -3.72
N VAL A 73 -5.65 -14.30 -2.60
CA VAL A 73 -4.53 -13.35 -2.58
C VAL A 73 -3.40 -13.90 -3.45
N ALA A 74 -2.84 -13.06 -4.31
CA ALA A 74 -1.81 -13.49 -5.25
C ALA A 74 -0.56 -14.05 -4.55
N THR A 75 0.11 -14.97 -5.25
CA THR A 75 1.32 -15.64 -4.77
C THR A 75 2.41 -15.47 -5.81
N PRO A 76 3.08 -14.30 -5.87
CA PRO A 76 4.13 -14.03 -6.84
C PRO A 76 5.22 -15.11 -6.79
N ALA A 77 5.67 -15.57 -7.95
CA ALA A 77 6.79 -16.49 -8.02
C ALA A 77 8.11 -15.76 -7.66
N TRP A 78 9.09 -16.53 -7.20
CA TRP A 78 10.41 -15.97 -6.85
C TRP A 78 11.10 -15.28 -8.04
N GLU A 79 10.95 -15.84 -9.23
CA GLU A 79 11.50 -15.29 -10.47
C GLU A 79 10.90 -13.92 -10.79
N GLU A 80 9.62 -13.72 -10.48
CA GLU A 80 8.93 -12.45 -10.65
C GLU A 80 9.42 -11.37 -9.66
N ALA A 81 9.94 -11.79 -8.49
CA ALA A 81 10.40 -10.86 -7.46
C ALA A 81 11.49 -9.92 -7.95
N ARG A 82 12.42 -10.44 -8.77
CA ARG A 82 13.51 -9.65 -9.34
C ARG A 82 12.99 -8.61 -10.33
N ASP A 83 12.10 -9.03 -11.24
CA ASP A 83 11.54 -8.13 -12.24
C ASP A 83 10.75 -7.00 -11.59
N ILE A 84 9.94 -7.33 -10.57
CA ILE A 84 9.19 -6.33 -9.78
C ILE A 84 10.12 -5.36 -9.06
N PHE A 85 11.24 -5.86 -8.50
CA PHE A 85 12.24 -5.00 -7.87
C PHE A 85 12.88 -4.04 -8.87
N ASP A 86 13.30 -4.53 -10.03
CA ASP A 86 13.97 -3.73 -11.08
C ASP A 86 13.02 -2.65 -11.64
N ILE A 87 11.74 -2.99 -11.88
CA ILE A 87 10.71 -2.03 -12.30
C ILE A 87 10.50 -0.97 -11.21
N ARG A 88 10.38 -1.40 -9.95
CA ARG A 88 10.21 -0.48 -8.82
C ARG A 88 11.36 0.51 -8.72
N LEU A 89 12.59 0.01 -8.80
CA LEU A 89 13.79 0.84 -8.76
C LEU A 89 13.78 1.91 -9.86
N GLY A 90 13.44 1.52 -11.09
CA GLY A 90 13.34 2.46 -12.22
C GLY A 90 12.30 3.55 -11.99
N LEU A 91 11.10 3.18 -11.49
CA LEU A 91 10.03 4.13 -11.18
C LEU A 91 10.39 5.07 -10.02
N GLU A 92 10.97 4.54 -8.95
CA GLU A 92 11.35 5.35 -7.78
C GLU A 92 12.49 6.33 -8.12
N ARG A 93 13.47 5.93 -8.95
CA ARG A 93 14.48 6.87 -9.48
C ARG A 93 13.84 8.00 -10.28
N LEU A 94 12.83 7.72 -11.11
CA LEU A 94 12.07 8.74 -11.83
C LEU A 94 11.33 9.69 -10.87
N VAL A 95 10.73 9.16 -9.80
CA VAL A 95 10.07 9.98 -8.76
C VAL A 95 11.10 10.91 -8.10
N MET A 96 12.25 10.38 -7.68
CA MET A 96 13.33 11.18 -7.07
C MET A 96 13.80 12.30 -8.00
N SER A 97 14.06 12.01 -9.26
CA SER A 97 14.52 13.00 -10.25
C SER A 97 13.50 14.13 -10.48
N ARG A 98 12.20 13.83 -10.32
CA ARG A 98 11.13 14.81 -10.48
C ARG A 98 10.92 15.69 -9.26
N LEU A 99 11.18 15.18 -8.06
CA LEU A 99 10.87 15.85 -6.80
C LEU A 99 12.07 16.59 -6.19
N ALA A 100 13.31 16.19 -6.51
CA ALA A 100 14.52 16.81 -5.92
C ALA A 100 14.54 18.32 -6.11
N GLY A 101 14.55 19.07 -5.01
CA GLY A 101 14.54 20.53 -4.97
C GLY A 101 13.21 21.18 -5.41
N ARG A 102 12.13 20.41 -5.58
CA ARG A 102 10.85 20.92 -6.07
C ARG A 102 9.68 20.73 -5.11
N LEU A 103 9.92 20.14 -3.94
CA LEU A 103 8.89 20.00 -2.91
C LEU A 103 8.61 21.36 -2.27
N ASP A 104 7.33 21.72 -2.13
CA ASP A 104 6.92 22.85 -1.33
C ASP A 104 6.91 22.54 0.18
N GLN A 105 6.74 23.56 1.02
CA GLN A 105 6.74 23.41 2.47
C GLN A 105 5.60 22.52 2.98
N ALA A 106 4.44 22.54 2.33
CA ALA A 106 3.31 21.72 2.71
C ALA A 106 3.58 20.24 2.41
N GLN A 107 4.18 19.94 1.25
CA GLN A 107 4.59 18.59 0.86
C GLN A 107 5.68 18.05 1.80
N ILE A 108 6.68 18.86 2.15
CA ILE A 108 7.72 18.49 3.11
C ILE A 108 7.11 18.19 4.49
N ALA A 109 6.18 19.03 4.96
CA ALA A 109 5.49 18.82 6.23
C ALA A 109 4.66 17.53 6.20
N GLN A 110 3.97 17.25 5.10
CA GLN A 110 3.19 16.02 4.90
C GLN A 110 4.08 14.77 4.97
N LEU A 111 5.24 14.77 4.30
CA LEU A 111 6.18 13.64 4.34
C LEU A 111 6.74 13.41 5.74
N LYS A 112 7.12 14.49 6.44
CA LYS A 112 7.60 14.39 7.82
C LYS A 112 6.54 13.86 8.77
N ALA A 113 5.29 14.31 8.63
CA ALA A 113 4.17 13.80 9.40
C ALA A 113 3.93 12.30 9.13
N HIS A 114 3.97 11.88 7.85
CA HIS A 114 3.83 10.48 7.46
C HIS A 114 4.90 9.58 8.12
N VAL A 115 6.17 10.00 8.10
CA VAL A 115 7.27 9.25 8.73
C VAL A 115 7.16 9.24 10.26
N ALA A 116 6.62 10.32 10.86
CA ALA A 116 6.33 10.34 12.30
C ALA A 116 5.19 9.35 12.67
N ASP A 117 4.16 9.19 11.81
CA ASP A 117 3.11 8.19 11.98
C ASP A 117 3.67 6.77 11.86
N GLU A 118 4.56 6.53 10.90
CA GLU A 118 5.27 5.26 10.74
C GLU A 118 6.09 4.91 11.99
N GLU A 119 6.83 5.89 12.54
CA GLU A 119 7.60 5.70 13.76
C GLU A 119 6.73 5.38 14.98
N ARG A 120 5.57 6.03 15.11
CA ARG A 120 4.60 5.74 16.18
C ARG A 120 3.99 4.34 16.07
N ALA A 121 3.70 3.92 14.83
CA ALA A 121 3.15 2.57 14.60
C ALA A 121 4.17 1.46 14.87
N ARG A 122 5.46 1.75 14.76
CA ARG A 122 6.55 0.79 14.96
C ARG A 122 6.56 0.25 16.38
N GLY A 123 6.51 -1.08 16.50
CA GLY A 123 6.52 -1.77 17.80
C GLY A 123 5.16 -1.81 18.51
N GLU A 124 4.22 -0.92 18.17
CA GLU A 124 2.89 -0.89 18.74
C GLU A 124 1.85 -1.54 17.81
N ASN A 125 1.95 -1.29 16.52
CA ASN A 125 1.06 -1.82 15.50
C ASN A 125 1.84 -2.16 14.23
N GLU A 126 2.46 -3.34 14.22
CA GLU A 126 3.29 -3.81 13.11
C GLU A 126 2.56 -3.84 11.75
N PRO A 127 1.29 -4.31 11.64
CA PRO A 127 0.56 -4.23 10.38
C PRO A 127 0.43 -2.80 9.85
N LEU A 128 0.10 -1.85 10.70
CA LEU A 128 0.03 -0.44 10.33
C LEU A 128 1.39 0.11 9.90
N SER A 129 2.47 -0.24 10.61
CA SER A 129 3.84 0.17 10.26
C SER A 129 4.23 -0.31 8.86
N ILE A 130 3.95 -1.57 8.52
CA ILE A 130 4.21 -2.14 7.18
C ILE A 130 3.42 -1.38 6.11
N ARG A 131 2.14 -1.08 6.35
CA ARG A 131 1.33 -0.31 5.43
C ARG A 131 1.87 1.09 5.22
N LEU A 132 2.21 1.80 6.29
CA LEU A 132 2.75 3.16 6.23
C LEU A 132 4.07 3.20 5.48
N ALA A 133 4.97 2.24 5.72
CA ALA A 133 6.23 2.14 4.98
C ALA A 133 6.00 2.00 3.46
N THR A 134 5.05 1.18 3.04
CA THR A 134 4.69 1.07 1.61
C THR A 134 4.01 2.35 1.09
N GLN A 135 3.15 2.97 1.90
CA GLN A 135 2.43 4.19 1.52
C GLN A 135 3.36 5.39 1.33
N PHE A 136 4.50 5.46 2.00
CA PHE A 136 5.50 6.52 1.82
C PHE A 136 5.87 6.70 0.34
N HIS A 137 6.16 5.63 -0.37
CA HIS A 137 6.50 5.65 -1.80
C HIS A 137 5.33 6.13 -2.67
N ILE A 138 4.10 5.71 -2.33
CA ILE A 138 2.90 6.12 -3.05
C ILE A 138 2.62 7.62 -2.83
N VAL A 139 2.85 8.13 -1.62
CA VAL A 139 2.73 9.57 -1.32
C VAL A 139 3.74 10.38 -2.13
N LEU A 140 5.00 9.96 -2.19
CA LEU A 140 6.02 10.59 -3.04
C LEU A 140 5.60 10.59 -4.52
N ALA A 141 5.14 9.46 -5.04
CA ALA A 141 4.70 9.36 -6.42
C ALA A 141 3.53 10.30 -6.74
N ASN A 142 2.56 10.45 -5.83
CA ASN A 142 1.45 11.40 -5.96
C ASN A 142 1.94 12.86 -6.02
N MET A 143 2.97 13.22 -5.26
CA MET A 143 3.55 14.56 -5.26
C MET A 143 4.19 14.97 -6.59
N THR A 144 4.49 14.00 -7.48
CA THR A 144 4.94 14.30 -8.84
C THR A 144 3.87 14.96 -9.71
N GLY A 145 2.59 14.94 -9.30
CA GLY A 145 1.44 15.40 -10.09
C GLY A 145 1.09 14.51 -11.29
N SER A 146 1.79 13.40 -11.49
CA SER A 146 1.57 12.46 -12.59
C SER A 146 0.71 11.28 -12.14
N ALA A 147 -0.55 11.23 -12.59
CA ALA A 147 -1.45 10.11 -12.31
C ALA A 147 -0.89 8.76 -12.82
N ALA A 148 -0.14 8.77 -13.92
CA ALA A 148 0.49 7.56 -14.46
C ALA A 148 1.58 7.03 -13.52
N ILE A 149 2.51 7.89 -13.09
CA ILE A 149 3.57 7.51 -12.14
C ILE A 149 2.95 7.00 -10.84
N ALA A 150 1.99 7.74 -10.25
CA ALA A 150 1.33 7.35 -9.02
C ALA A 150 0.68 5.97 -9.12
N ARG A 151 0.00 5.68 -10.24
CA ARG A 151 -0.62 4.37 -10.48
C ARG A 151 0.42 3.25 -10.55
N TYR A 152 1.45 3.39 -11.37
CA TYR A 152 2.45 2.34 -11.54
C TYR A 152 3.29 2.11 -10.27
N VAL A 153 3.67 3.18 -9.56
CA VAL A 153 4.36 3.04 -8.26
C VAL A 153 3.46 2.34 -7.24
N SER A 154 2.16 2.70 -7.17
CA SER A 154 1.21 2.04 -6.27
C SER A 154 1.08 0.55 -6.56
N GLU A 155 0.95 0.17 -7.84
CA GLU A 155 0.83 -1.22 -8.27
C GLU A 155 2.08 -2.03 -7.91
N VAL A 156 3.25 -1.56 -8.34
CA VAL A 156 4.53 -2.23 -8.13
C VAL A 156 4.88 -2.33 -6.64
N SER A 157 4.68 -1.25 -5.86
CA SER A 157 4.96 -1.27 -4.42
C SER A 157 4.05 -2.24 -3.67
N SER A 158 2.78 -2.35 -4.08
CA SER A 158 1.84 -3.29 -3.48
C SER A 158 2.21 -4.75 -3.79
N ARG A 159 2.60 -5.06 -5.04
CA ARG A 159 3.09 -6.40 -5.43
C ARG A 159 4.40 -6.75 -4.73
N PHE A 160 5.31 -5.79 -4.58
CA PHE A 160 6.54 -5.98 -3.82
C PHE A 160 6.23 -6.29 -2.34
N GLY A 161 5.21 -5.67 -1.76
CA GLY A 161 4.70 -6.01 -0.43
C GLY A 161 4.28 -7.48 -0.28
N LEU A 162 3.65 -8.08 -1.30
CA LEU A 162 3.32 -9.51 -1.32
C LEU A 162 4.59 -10.39 -1.37
N ILE A 163 5.59 -9.99 -2.14
CA ILE A 163 6.89 -10.67 -2.21
C ILE A 163 7.55 -10.67 -0.82
N LEU A 164 7.56 -9.52 -0.16
CA LEU A 164 8.06 -9.42 1.21
C LEU A 164 7.28 -10.32 2.17
N ALA A 165 5.94 -10.37 2.05
CA ALA A 165 5.11 -11.22 2.89
C ALA A 165 5.40 -12.71 2.73
N LEU A 166 5.80 -13.16 1.52
CA LEU A 166 6.14 -14.55 1.22
C LEU A 166 7.55 -14.93 1.65
N TYR A 167 8.51 -14.05 1.39
CA TYR A 167 9.93 -14.40 1.39
C TYR A 167 10.74 -13.69 2.48
N SER A 168 10.13 -12.77 3.28
CA SER A 168 10.88 -12.09 4.33
C SER A 168 10.73 -12.71 5.70
N ARG A 169 11.76 -12.52 6.55
CA ARG A 169 11.66 -12.76 7.99
C ARG A 169 10.67 -11.76 8.62
N PRO A 170 10.11 -12.05 9.83
CA PRO A 170 9.40 -11.04 10.59
C PRO A 170 10.24 -9.78 10.68
N HIS A 171 9.72 -8.69 10.16
CA HIS A 171 10.46 -7.45 9.95
C HIS A 171 10.75 -6.74 11.28
N SER A 172 11.99 -6.28 11.44
CA SER A 172 12.21 -5.07 12.22
C SER A 172 12.01 -3.86 11.28
N SER A 173 10.95 -3.12 11.47
CA SER A 173 10.68 -1.82 10.81
C SER A 173 11.70 -0.73 11.22
N GLU A 174 12.70 -1.09 12.03
CA GLU A 174 13.65 -0.16 12.64
C GLU A 174 14.44 0.66 11.64
N CYS A 175 14.83 0.06 10.51
CA CYS A 175 15.63 0.77 9.52
C CYS A 175 14.80 1.64 8.56
N ALA A 176 13.53 1.32 8.32
CA ALA A 176 12.72 2.02 7.32
C ALA A 176 12.52 3.50 7.68
N VAL A 177 12.22 3.82 8.92
CA VAL A 177 11.99 5.21 9.38
C VAL A 177 13.21 6.11 9.16
N SER A 178 14.41 5.64 9.51
CA SER A 178 15.65 6.42 9.32
C SER A 178 15.99 6.57 7.83
N GLU A 179 15.74 5.53 7.03
CA GLU A 179 15.95 5.54 5.59
C GLU A 179 14.97 6.50 4.89
N HIS A 180 13.69 6.52 5.27
CA HIS A 180 12.71 7.48 4.75
C HIS A 180 13.04 8.92 5.11
N ARG A 181 13.54 9.18 6.33
CA ARG A 181 14.05 10.51 6.70
C ARG A 181 15.22 10.93 5.79
N ALA A 182 16.16 10.03 5.52
CA ALA A 182 17.27 10.31 4.62
C ALA A 182 16.81 10.63 3.19
N VAL A 183 15.76 9.95 2.70
CA VAL A 183 15.12 10.26 1.40
C VAL A 183 14.54 11.67 1.40
N ILE A 184 13.79 12.06 2.44
CA ILE A 184 13.23 13.41 2.56
C ILE A 184 14.36 14.47 2.56
N ASP A 185 15.41 14.25 3.34
CA ASP A 185 16.54 15.18 3.45
C ASP A 185 17.27 15.33 2.10
N ALA A 186 17.45 14.24 1.35
CA ALA A 186 18.04 14.27 0.02
C ALA A 186 17.18 15.05 -0.98
N LEU A 187 15.85 14.84 -0.96
CA LEU A 187 14.91 15.59 -1.80
C LEU A 187 14.93 17.10 -1.49
N VAL A 188 15.00 17.47 -0.21
CA VAL A 188 15.05 18.88 0.22
C VAL A 188 16.36 19.55 -0.19
N LYS A 189 17.49 18.83 -0.14
CA LYS A 189 18.80 19.34 -0.62
C LYS A 189 18.79 19.63 -2.13
N GLY A 190 17.95 18.98 -2.90
CA GLY A 190 17.72 19.28 -4.31
C GLY A 190 18.70 18.63 -5.29
N ASP A 191 19.63 17.82 -4.83
CA ASP A 191 20.52 17.03 -5.70
C ASP A 191 19.82 15.74 -6.12
N ALA A 192 19.43 15.67 -7.40
CA ALA A 192 18.66 14.55 -7.94
C ALA A 192 19.46 13.23 -7.95
N GLU A 193 20.77 13.28 -8.24
CA GLU A 193 21.63 12.09 -8.24
C GLU A 193 21.76 11.51 -6.84
N VAL A 194 21.98 12.38 -5.85
CA VAL A 194 22.04 11.98 -4.44
C VAL A 194 20.69 11.40 -3.99
N ALA A 195 19.56 12.04 -4.32
CA ALA A 195 18.24 11.55 -3.96
C ALA A 195 17.94 10.19 -4.57
N MET A 196 18.28 9.98 -5.86
CA MET A 196 18.15 8.68 -6.53
C MET A 196 19.01 7.61 -5.85
N LYS A 197 20.25 7.93 -5.48
CA LYS A 197 21.14 6.96 -4.82
C LYS A 197 20.68 6.61 -3.40
N VAL A 198 20.14 7.57 -2.66
CA VAL A 198 19.57 7.31 -1.31
C VAL A 198 18.35 6.39 -1.42
N MET A 199 17.45 6.61 -2.39
CA MET A 199 16.30 5.74 -2.63
C MET A 199 16.72 4.33 -3.07
N GLU A 200 17.69 4.23 -3.97
CA GLU A 200 18.26 2.95 -4.42
C GLU A 200 18.81 2.15 -3.23
N ASN A 201 19.65 2.76 -2.41
CA ASN A 201 20.21 2.11 -1.21
C ASN A 201 19.11 1.66 -0.23
N HIS A 202 18.05 2.47 -0.06
CA HIS A 202 16.90 2.09 0.75
C HIS A 202 16.20 0.83 0.19
N LEU A 203 15.88 0.80 -1.11
CA LEU A 203 15.22 -0.35 -1.74
C LEU A 203 16.08 -1.61 -1.70
N GLU A 204 17.38 -1.49 -1.96
CA GLU A 204 18.33 -2.59 -1.85
C GLU A 204 18.41 -3.13 -0.41
N ALA A 205 18.43 -2.24 0.59
CA ALA A 205 18.44 -2.63 1.99
C ALA A 205 17.14 -3.39 2.37
N VAL A 206 15.97 -2.93 1.89
CA VAL A 206 14.70 -3.64 2.07
C VAL A 206 14.75 -5.02 1.42
N ALA A 207 15.20 -5.11 0.15
CA ALA A 207 15.32 -6.37 -0.57
C ALA A 207 16.27 -7.35 0.13
N ASN A 208 17.46 -6.89 0.54
CA ASN A 208 18.46 -7.72 1.22
C ASN A 208 17.98 -8.24 2.58
N ARG A 209 17.20 -7.45 3.32
CA ARG A 209 16.57 -7.90 4.58
C ARG A 209 15.47 -8.94 4.34
N ALA A 210 14.81 -8.88 3.19
CA ALA A 210 13.68 -9.74 2.85
C ALA A 210 14.07 -11.15 2.38
N LEU A 211 15.23 -11.32 1.77
CA LEU A 211 15.57 -12.48 0.95
C LEU A 211 16.09 -13.67 1.77
N ILE A 212 15.29 -14.25 2.67
CA ILE A 212 15.64 -15.53 3.34
C ILE A 212 14.39 -16.38 3.61
N MET A 213 14.06 -17.30 2.68
CA MET A 213 13.13 -18.44 2.85
C MET A 213 11.65 -18.16 3.14
N PRO A 214 10.72 -18.92 2.57
CA PRO A 214 9.28 -18.70 2.74
C PRO A 214 8.86 -18.91 4.20
N THR A 215 8.10 -17.96 4.74
CA THR A 215 7.56 -18.03 6.11
C THR A 215 6.10 -18.50 6.05
N ILE A 216 5.79 -19.65 6.66
CA ILE A 216 4.41 -20.12 6.83
C ILE A 216 3.80 -19.35 8.01
N ARG A 217 2.90 -18.39 7.72
CA ARG A 217 2.10 -17.70 8.74
C ARG A 217 0.80 -18.47 9.01
N LYS A 218 0.35 -18.54 10.26
CA LYS A 218 -0.97 -19.08 10.62
C LYS A 218 -2.06 -18.16 10.04
N ASN A 219 -2.94 -18.71 9.23
CA ASN A 219 -4.10 -17.99 8.72
C ASN A 219 -5.07 -17.67 9.88
N ARG A 220 -5.47 -16.41 10.00
CA ARG A 220 -6.64 -15.98 10.78
C ARG A 220 -7.89 -16.17 9.91
N GLU A 221 -9.06 -16.29 10.54
CA GLU A 221 -10.33 -16.35 9.79
C GLU A 221 -10.57 -15.04 9.05
N LEU A 222 -11.08 -15.15 7.81
CA LEU A 222 -11.31 -13.97 6.97
C LEU A 222 -12.28 -12.96 7.61
N SER A 223 -13.33 -13.45 8.28
CA SER A 223 -14.29 -12.63 8.99
C SER A 223 -13.62 -11.74 10.03
N ASP A 224 -12.75 -12.32 10.88
CA ASP A 224 -12.05 -11.60 11.95
C ASP A 224 -11.09 -10.53 11.41
N ILE A 225 -10.49 -10.82 10.25
CA ILE A 225 -9.64 -9.86 9.56
C ILE A 225 -10.49 -8.70 9.02
N LEU A 226 -11.56 -8.99 8.29
CA LEU A 226 -12.39 -7.96 7.68
C LEU A 226 -13.13 -7.08 8.67
N ASP A 227 -13.38 -7.56 9.89
CA ASP A 227 -13.97 -6.76 10.96
C ASP A 227 -13.14 -5.53 11.30
N SER A 228 -11.82 -5.66 11.30
CA SER A 228 -10.90 -4.57 11.60
C SER A 228 -10.87 -3.49 10.50
N TYR A 229 -11.17 -3.85 9.23
CA TYR A 229 -11.05 -2.96 8.08
C TYR A 229 -12.37 -2.39 7.56
N ALA A 230 -13.52 -2.99 7.93
CA ALA A 230 -14.83 -2.54 7.46
C ALA A 230 -15.22 -1.16 8.01
N GLY A 231 -14.70 -0.78 9.18
CA GLY A 231 -14.92 0.54 9.81
C GLY A 231 -14.06 1.68 9.25
N GLU A 232 -12.88 1.39 8.72
CA GLU A 232 -11.90 2.40 8.22
C GLU A 232 -12.33 3.06 6.90
N ALA A 233 -13.34 2.54 6.23
CA ALA A 233 -13.81 3.01 4.94
C ALA A 233 -14.66 4.30 4.98
N GLN A 234 -14.74 5.00 6.12
CA GLN A 234 -15.39 6.32 6.19
C GLN A 234 -14.41 7.41 5.76
N PRO A 235 -14.75 8.27 4.77
CA PRO A 235 -13.90 9.40 4.42
C PRO A 235 -13.80 10.35 5.61
N THR A 236 -12.59 10.69 6.02
CA THR A 236 -12.31 11.77 6.96
C THR A 236 -13.00 13.04 6.42
N ARG A 237 -13.99 13.56 7.13
CA ARG A 237 -14.63 14.85 6.79
C ARG A 237 -13.58 15.94 6.90
N ILE A 238 -13.10 16.42 5.76
CA ILE A 238 -12.41 17.71 5.69
C ILE A 238 -13.49 18.76 5.97
N SER A 239 -13.45 19.38 7.14
CA SER A 239 -14.33 20.50 7.49
C SER A 239 -14.01 21.67 6.55
N PRO A 240 -15.00 22.26 5.84
CA PRO A 240 -14.73 23.43 5.01
C PRO A 240 -14.32 24.59 5.90
N ALA A 241 -13.18 25.22 5.57
CA ALA A 241 -12.75 26.47 6.20
C ALA A 241 -13.86 27.53 6.04
N LYS A 242 -14.27 28.17 7.13
CA LYS A 242 -15.20 29.32 7.08
C LYS A 242 -14.55 30.45 6.28
N PRO A 243 -15.27 31.04 5.32
CA PRO A 243 -14.80 32.28 4.69
C PRO A 243 -14.84 33.42 5.71
N ARG A 244 -13.78 34.23 5.71
CA ARG A 244 -13.73 35.53 6.40
C ARG A 244 -14.44 36.59 5.58
#